data_abdff8b23206446847bc1c5d75d6060a
#
_entry.id   abdff8b23206446847bc1c5d75d6060a
#
_cell.length_a   1.000
_cell.length_b   1.000
_cell.length_c   1.000
_cell.angle_alpha   90.00
_cell.angle_beta   90.00
_cell.angle_gamma   90.00
#
_symmetry.space_group_name_H-M   'P 1'
#
loop_
_entity.id
_entity.type
_entity.pdbx_description
1 polymer ?
#
loop_
_entity_poly.entity_id
_entity_poly.type
_entity_poly.pdbx_seq_one_letter_code
_entity_poly.pdbx_strand_id
1 'polypeptide(L)'
;MGKQNIDWGNLGFGYVETAKSYVSNYKNGAWDEGTLTSDHTVTISECAGVLQYAQTVFEGLKAYTTEDGRIVTFRPDLNAQRLEDSARRLEIPVFPKDRFIEAVREVVIANADYVPPYGSGATLYIRPYIFGSSSVIGVKPAEEYQFRILTTPVGPYFKGGVRPLTLKIADYDRAAPRGTGHIKAGLNYAMSLHAIVEAHAQGFDENLYPDSATRTKVEETGGANIIFIKGNKFITVGSPSILPSITRRSLEYVAEHYLGMEVEEREVPLTELKEFEECGLCGTAAVISPVGRIVNGQDVVEFPSGMSDMGPVTKKLYDTLTGIQMGRIEAPEGWIYEIG
;
A
#
# COMPACT_ATOMS: atom_id res chain seq x y z
N MET A 1 -20.77 7.16 -20.09
CA MET A 1 -21.52 7.24 -18.83
C MET A 1 -21.08 8.48 -18.09
N GLY A 2 -21.97 9.18 -17.36
CA GLY A 2 -21.62 10.40 -16.63
C GLY A 2 -20.98 10.04 -15.29
N LYS A 3 -19.99 10.83 -14.83
CA LYS A 3 -19.39 10.64 -13.49
C LYS A 3 -20.44 10.86 -12.39
N GLN A 4 -20.27 10.14 -11.26
CA GLN A 4 -21.12 10.35 -10.08
C GLN A 4 -20.98 11.79 -9.54
N ASN A 5 -22.06 12.30 -8.95
CA ASN A 5 -22.05 13.64 -8.35
C ASN A 5 -21.37 13.59 -6.97
N ILE A 6 -20.04 13.50 -6.98
CA ILE A 6 -19.18 13.43 -5.80
C ILE A 6 -18.31 14.69 -5.76
N ASP A 7 -18.17 15.29 -4.59
CA ASP A 7 -17.20 16.38 -4.38
C ASP A 7 -15.77 15.79 -4.29
N TRP A 8 -15.17 15.58 -5.47
CA TRP A 8 -13.86 14.96 -5.62
C TRP A 8 -12.74 15.69 -4.86
N GLY A 9 -12.83 16.99 -4.72
CA GLY A 9 -11.83 17.83 -4.03
C GLY A 9 -11.87 17.69 -2.51
N ASN A 10 -12.99 17.26 -1.95
CA ASN A 10 -13.19 17.11 -0.50
C ASN A 10 -13.17 15.66 -0.02
N LEU A 11 -12.91 14.70 -0.91
CA LEU A 11 -12.74 13.32 -0.49
C LEU A 11 -11.57 13.18 0.50
N GLY A 12 -11.78 12.32 1.51
CA GLY A 12 -10.72 11.80 2.36
C GLY A 12 -10.33 10.39 1.95
N PHE A 13 -9.76 9.65 2.89
CA PHE A 13 -9.48 8.22 2.75
C PHE A 13 -10.57 7.36 3.45
N GLY A 14 -11.78 7.92 3.60
CA GLY A 14 -12.95 7.21 4.13
C GLY A 14 -13.64 6.36 3.07
N TYR A 15 -14.39 5.36 3.51
CA TYR A 15 -15.16 4.49 2.61
C TYR A 15 -16.35 5.24 2.02
N VAL A 16 -16.42 5.24 0.70
CA VAL A 16 -17.59 5.67 -0.10
C VAL A 16 -18.03 4.44 -0.90
N GLU A 17 -19.27 4.00 -0.70
CA GLU A 17 -19.80 2.83 -1.37
C GLU A 17 -19.91 3.07 -2.88
N THR A 18 -19.52 2.06 -3.65
CA THR A 18 -19.62 2.04 -5.12
C THR A 18 -20.70 1.06 -5.58
N ALA A 19 -21.05 1.05 -6.86
CA ALA A 19 -22.20 0.26 -7.35
C ALA A 19 -21.97 -1.25 -7.26
N LYS A 20 -20.73 -1.72 -7.40
CA LYS A 20 -20.41 -3.15 -7.50
C LYS A 20 -19.13 -3.52 -6.74
N SER A 21 -19.14 -4.73 -6.20
CA SER A 21 -17.97 -5.48 -5.73
C SER A 21 -17.80 -6.75 -6.56
N TYR A 22 -16.59 -7.34 -6.55
CA TYR A 22 -16.35 -8.65 -7.13
C TYR A 22 -16.26 -9.71 -6.01
N VAL A 23 -16.78 -10.91 -6.26
CA VAL A 23 -16.78 -12.05 -5.32
C VAL A 23 -16.48 -13.33 -6.06
N SER A 24 -15.54 -14.13 -5.55
CA SER A 24 -15.31 -15.52 -5.94
C SER A 24 -15.15 -16.38 -4.69
N ASN A 25 -15.70 -17.59 -4.69
CA ASN A 25 -15.65 -18.49 -3.56
C ASN A 25 -14.74 -19.69 -3.88
N TYR A 26 -13.96 -20.11 -2.89
CA TYR A 26 -13.20 -21.35 -2.94
C TYR A 26 -13.93 -22.42 -2.13
N LYS A 27 -14.36 -23.48 -2.82
CA LYS A 27 -15.04 -24.64 -2.25
C LYS A 27 -14.62 -25.90 -2.96
N ASN A 28 -14.58 -27.03 -2.26
CA ASN A 28 -14.26 -28.34 -2.84
C ASN A 28 -12.95 -28.36 -3.65
N GLY A 29 -11.95 -27.57 -3.21
CA GLY A 29 -10.62 -27.54 -3.84
C GLY A 29 -10.48 -26.62 -5.05
N ALA A 30 -11.49 -25.79 -5.38
CA ALA A 30 -11.45 -24.89 -6.54
C ALA A 30 -12.12 -23.54 -6.28
N TRP A 31 -11.63 -22.49 -6.98
CA TRP A 31 -12.31 -21.21 -7.09
C TRP A 31 -13.43 -21.29 -8.13
N ASP A 32 -14.62 -20.76 -7.79
CA ASP A 32 -15.69 -20.57 -8.78
C ASP A 32 -15.33 -19.48 -9.82
N GLU A 33 -16.16 -19.28 -10.83
CA GLU A 33 -15.96 -18.30 -11.89
C GLU A 33 -15.85 -16.87 -11.37
N GLY A 34 -16.47 -16.58 -10.23
CA GLY A 34 -16.61 -15.24 -9.67
C GLY A 34 -17.72 -14.43 -10.34
N THR A 35 -18.12 -13.34 -9.69
CA THR A 35 -19.22 -12.50 -10.17
C THR A 35 -19.17 -11.10 -9.57
N LEU A 36 -19.76 -10.14 -10.27
CA LEU A 36 -20.05 -8.80 -9.75
C LEU A 36 -21.34 -8.83 -8.91
N THR A 37 -21.32 -8.19 -7.76
CA THR A 37 -22.47 -8.08 -6.86
C THR A 37 -22.70 -6.64 -6.41
N SER A 38 -23.98 -6.30 -6.15
CA SER A 38 -24.35 -5.07 -5.45
C SER A 38 -24.57 -5.28 -3.95
N ASP A 39 -24.40 -6.52 -3.47
CA ASP A 39 -24.44 -6.82 -2.04
C ASP A 39 -23.02 -6.64 -1.47
N HIS A 40 -22.86 -5.61 -0.67
CA HIS A 40 -21.59 -5.26 -0.01
C HIS A 40 -21.45 -5.90 1.37
N THR A 41 -22.40 -6.75 1.76
CA THR A 41 -22.34 -7.49 3.04
C THR A 41 -21.54 -8.78 2.91
N VAL A 42 -21.01 -9.25 4.03
CA VAL A 42 -20.36 -10.54 4.16
C VAL A 42 -21.05 -11.30 5.29
N THR A 43 -21.70 -12.42 4.96
CA THR A 43 -22.30 -13.30 5.95
C THR A 43 -21.44 -14.54 6.11
N ILE A 44 -20.88 -14.73 7.30
CA ILE A 44 -20.01 -15.87 7.66
C ILE A 44 -20.37 -16.41 9.04
N SER A 45 -19.93 -17.64 9.34
CA SER A 45 -20.04 -18.22 10.69
C SER A 45 -19.25 -17.38 11.71
N GLU A 46 -19.75 -17.29 12.94
CA GLU A 46 -18.99 -16.73 14.06
C GLU A 46 -17.66 -17.47 14.31
N CYS A 47 -17.57 -18.74 13.90
CA CYS A 47 -16.37 -19.57 13.95
C CYS A 47 -15.50 -19.46 12.69
N ALA A 48 -15.75 -18.53 11.77
CA ALA A 48 -14.95 -18.40 10.56
C ALA A 48 -13.46 -18.15 10.86
N GLY A 49 -12.57 -18.77 10.08
CA GLY A 49 -11.12 -18.69 10.28
C GLY A 49 -10.58 -17.25 10.31
N VAL A 50 -11.19 -16.35 9.56
CA VAL A 50 -10.83 -14.92 9.60
C VAL A 50 -11.14 -14.28 10.96
N LEU A 51 -12.24 -14.63 11.61
CA LEU A 51 -12.63 -14.08 12.92
C LEU A 51 -11.82 -14.69 14.05
N GLN A 52 -11.50 -15.98 13.97
CA GLN A 52 -10.82 -16.69 15.04
C GLN A 52 -9.30 -16.50 15.01
N TYR A 53 -8.69 -16.51 13.81
CA TYR A 53 -7.23 -16.56 13.64
C TYR A 53 -6.69 -15.53 12.67
N ALA A 54 -7.47 -14.50 12.31
CA ALA A 54 -7.07 -13.46 11.35
C ALA A 54 -6.52 -14.04 10.03
N GLN A 55 -7.04 -15.19 9.57
CA GLN A 55 -6.60 -15.82 8.32
C GLN A 55 -7.11 -15.03 7.12
N THR A 56 -6.41 -13.93 6.79
CA THR A 56 -6.74 -13.01 5.70
C THR A 56 -5.51 -12.33 5.16
N VAL A 57 -5.52 -12.09 3.84
CA VAL A 57 -4.53 -11.31 3.12
C VAL A 57 -5.24 -10.28 2.23
N PHE A 58 -4.58 -9.17 1.93
CA PHE A 58 -5.20 -8.13 1.12
C PHE A 58 -4.21 -7.42 0.23
N GLU A 59 -4.73 -6.69 -0.74
CA GLU A 59 -3.97 -5.83 -1.62
C GLU A 59 -4.55 -4.41 -1.67
N GLY A 60 -3.76 -3.50 -2.23
CA GLY A 60 -4.19 -2.13 -2.47
C GLY A 60 -3.54 -1.61 -3.74
N LEU A 61 -4.37 -1.23 -4.69
CA LEU A 61 -3.97 -0.58 -5.93
C LEU A 61 -4.97 0.52 -6.29
N LYS A 62 -4.72 1.27 -7.34
CA LYS A 62 -5.57 2.40 -7.74
C LYS A 62 -5.89 2.33 -9.23
N ALA A 63 -7.07 2.83 -9.59
CA ALA A 63 -7.36 3.21 -10.96
C ALA A 63 -7.32 4.73 -11.09
N TYR A 64 -6.78 5.19 -12.22
CA TYR A 64 -6.55 6.60 -12.55
C TYR A 64 -7.26 6.96 -13.85
N THR A 65 -7.75 8.17 -13.95
CA THR A 65 -8.08 8.76 -15.25
C THR A 65 -6.84 9.49 -15.76
N THR A 66 -6.34 9.12 -16.92
CA THR A 66 -5.19 9.74 -17.58
C THR A 66 -5.58 11.09 -18.22
N GLU A 67 -4.59 11.87 -18.65
CA GLU A 67 -4.81 13.17 -19.31
C GLU A 67 -5.65 13.04 -20.59
N ASP A 68 -5.48 11.94 -21.33
CA ASP A 68 -6.24 11.62 -22.54
C ASP A 68 -7.58 10.91 -22.27
N GLY A 69 -7.96 10.76 -21.00
CA GLY A 69 -9.27 10.26 -20.56
C GLY A 69 -9.40 8.74 -20.43
N ARG A 70 -8.34 7.96 -20.66
CA ARG A 70 -8.35 6.50 -20.42
C ARG A 70 -8.40 6.19 -18.93
N ILE A 71 -8.98 5.06 -18.58
CA ILE A 71 -8.92 4.50 -17.25
C ILE A 71 -7.81 3.44 -17.20
N VAL A 72 -6.84 3.62 -16.32
CA VAL A 72 -5.69 2.74 -16.21
C VAL A 72 -5.44 2.31 -14.77
N THR A 73 -4.74 1.20 -14.57
CA THR A 73 -4.17 0.80 -13.28
C THR A 73 -2.66 0.58 -13.41
N PHE A 74 -1.95 0.64 -12.30
CA PHE A 74 -0.49 0.63 -12.25
C PHE A 74 0.03 -0.69 -11.68
N ARG A 75 0.77 -1.46 -12.51
CA ARG A 75 1.46 -2.72 -12.15
C ARG A 75 0.59 -3.74 -11.40
N PRO A 76 -0.63 -4.06 -11.86
CA PRO A 76 -1.53 -5.00 -11.18
C PRO A 76 -0.96 -6.43 -11.12
N ASP A 77 -0.05 -6.79 -12.02
CA ASP A 77 0.72 -8.03 -12.05
C ASP A 77 1.51 -8.25 -10.76
N LEU A 78 2.14 -7.20 -10.24
CA LEU A 78 2.89 -7.25 -8.98
C LEU A 78 1.97 -7.33 -7.76
N ASN A 79 0.79 -6.73 -7.80
CA ASN A 79 -0.21 -6.93 -6.76
C ASN A 79 -0.71 -8.38 -6.75
N ALA A 80 -1.00 -8.95 -7.93
CA ALA A 80 -1.38 -10.35 -8.07
C ALA A 80 -0.31 -11.30 -7.51
N GLN A 81 0.97 -11.07 -7.86
CA GLN A 81 2.09 -11.86 -7.33
C GLN A 81 2.20 -11.76 -5.82
N ARG A 82 2.12 -10.54 -5.25
CA ARG A 82 2.26 -10.34 -3.81
C ARG A 82 1.07 -10.89 -3.03
N LEU A 83 -0.15 -10.86 -3.59
CA LEU A 83 -1.30 -11.56 -3.02
C LEU A 83 -1.06 -13.07 -2.96
N GLU A 84 -0.52 -13.65 -4.03
CA GLU A 84 -0.14 -15.07 -4.07
C GLU A 84 0.88 -15.41 -2.99
N ASP A 85 1.97 -14.64 -2.89
CA ASP A 85 3.03 -14.85 -1.90
C ASP A 85 2.47 -14.76 -0.46
N SER A 86 1.61 -13.77 -0.22
CA SER A 86 0.94 -13.59 1.07
C SER A 86 -0.03 -14.74 1.39
N ALA A 87 -0.80 -15.19 0.41
CA ALA A 87 -1.73 -16.30 0.56
C ALA A 87 -1.00 -17.62 0.89
N ARG A 88 0.08 -17.94 0.16
CA ARG A 88 0.91 -19.13 0.42
C ARG A 88 1.45 -19.15 1.84
N ARG A 89 1.91 -18.02 2.37
CA ARG A 89 2.48 -17.92 3.71
C ARG A 89 1.46 -18.21 4.83
N LEU A 90 0.16 -17.95 4.57
CA LEU A 90 -0.93 -18.17 5.53
C LEU A 90 -1.80 -19.39 5.18
N GLU A 91 -1.30 -20.32 4.34
CA GLU A 91 -2.03 -21.54 3.92
C GLU A 91 -3.41 -21.21 3.31
N ILE A 92 -3.50 -20.09 2.59
CA ILE A 92 -4.70 -19.68 1.84
C ILE A 92 -4.53 -20.14 0.40
N PRO A 93 -5.56 -20.76 -0.24
CA PRO A 93 -5.51 -21.13 -1.64
C PRO A 93 -5.20 -19.94 -2.54
N VAL A 94 -4.22 -20.12 -3.44
CA VAL A 94 -3.82 -19.07 -4.39
C VAL A 94 -4.97 -18.73 -5.33
N PHE A 95 -5.27 -17.44 -5.46
CA PHE A 95 -6.15 -16.94 -6.52
C PHE A 95 -5.31 -16.70 -7.79
N PRO A 96 -5.70 -17.24 -8.96
CA PRO A 96 -4.87 -17.16 -10.17
C PRO A 96 -4.61 -15.72 -10.62
N LYS A 97 -3.37 -15.39 -11.00
CA LYS A 97 -2.94 -14.03 -11.32
C LYS A 97 -3.73 -13.41 -12.48
N ASP A 98 -3.93 -14.16 -13.57
CA ASP A 98 -4.68 -13.66 -14.72
C ASP A 98 -6.13 -13.35 -14.36
N ARG A 99 -6.73 -14.19 -13.51
CA ARG A 99 -8.08 -13.96 -12.98
C ARG A 99 -8.12 -12.76 -12.02
N PHE A 100 -7.06 -12.53 -11.25
CA PHE A 100 -6.95 -11.33 -10.41
C PHE A 100 -6.98 -10.06 -11.26
N ILE A 101 -6.18 -10.02 -12.32
CA ILE A 101 -6.10 -8.86 -13.21
C ILE A 101 -7.45 -8.62 -13.89
N GLU A 102 -8.10 -9.69 -14.40
CA GLU A 102 -9.42 -9.57 -15.02
C GLU A 102 -10.50 -9.15 -14.01
N ALA A 103 -10.50 -9.69 -12.80
CA ALA A 103 -11.43 -9.27 -11.74
C ALA A 103 -11.26 -7.79 -11.36
N VAL A 104 -10.02 -7.29 -11.32
CA VAL A 104 -9.72 -5.86 -11.15
C VAL A 104 -10.31 -5.05 -12.31
N ARG A 105 -10.13 -5.51 -13.56
CA ARG A 105 -10.67 -4.87 -14.75
C ARG A 105 -12.21 -4.81 -14.70
N GLU A 106 -12.86 -5.94 -14.44
CA GLU A 106 -14.32 -6.04 -14.38
C GLU A 106 -14.92 -5.10 -13.32
N VAL A 107 -14.37 -5.10 -12.11
CA VAL A 107 -14.92 -4.26 -11.03
C VAL A 107 -14.70 -2.78 -11.28
N VAL A 108 -13.60 -2.38 -11.91
CA VAL A 108 -13.35 -0.97 -12.25
C VAL A 108 -14.27 -0.52 -13.40
N ILE A 109 -14.46 -1.34 -14.44
CA ILE A 109 -15.41 -1.05 -15.52
C ILE A 109 -16.84 -0.87 -14.95
N ALA A 110 -17.26 -1.79 -14.07
CA ALA A 110 -18.58 -1.73 -13.45
C ALA A 110 -18.79 -0.50 -12.56
N ASN A 111 -17.70 0.12 -12.11
CA ASN A 111 -17.68 1.33 -11.29
C ASN A 111 -17.02 2.52 -12.00
N ALA A 112 -17.00 2.56 -13.34
CA ALA A 112 -16.31 3.61 -14.10
C ALA A 112 -16.80 5.03 -13.77
N ASP A 113 -18.08 5.17 -13.38
CA ASP A 113 -18.67 6.43 -12.95
C ASP A 113 -18.09 6.96 -11.61
N TYR A 114 -17.47 6.07 -10.82
CA TYR A 114 -16.79 6.38 -9.55
C TYR A 114 -15.29 6.62 -9.71
N VAL A 115 -14.72 6.39 -10.88
CA VAL A 115 -13.31 6.74 -11.15
C VAL A 115 -13.22 8.27 -11.25
N PRO A 116 -12.46 8.95 -10.37
CA PRO A 116 -12.38 10.40 -10.38
C PRO A 116 -11.86 10.96 -11.71
N PRO A 117 -12.32 12.15 -12.14
CA PRO A 117 -11.82 12.78 -13.36
C PRO A 117 -10.34 13.19 -13.22
N TYR A 118 -9.64 13.22 -14.35
CA TYR A 118 -8.27 13.76 -14.40
C TYR A 118 -8.19 15.18 -13.82
N GLY A 119 -7.13 15.47 -13.09
CA GLY A 119 -6.92 16.78 -12.47
C GLY A 119 -7.62 17.01 -11.14
N SER A 120 -8.52 16.10 -10.71
CA SER A 120 -9.20 16.23 -9.41
C SER A 120 -8.30 15.96 -8.20
N GLY A 121 -7.12 15.35 -8.40
CA GLY A 121 -6.24 14.86 -7.34
C GLY A 121 -6.75 13.56 -6.65
N ALA A 122 -7.99 13.16 -6.92
CA ALA A 122 -8.60 11.94 -6.40
C ALA A 122 -8.32 10.73 -7.31
N THR A 123 -8.49 9.52 -6.77
CA THR A 123 -8.29 8.24 -7.48
C THR A 123 -9.32 7.22 -7.01
N LEU A 124 -9.58 6.17 -7.79
CA LEU A 124 -10.36 5.04 -7.31
C LEU A 124 -9.43 4.04 -6.62
N TYR A 125 -9.55 3.89 -5.32
CA TYR A 125 -8.83 2.87 -4.56
C TYR A 125 -9.50 1.51 -4.73
N ILE A 126 -8.70 0.47 -4.95
CA ILE A 126 -9.14 -0.90 -5.17
C ILE A 126 -8.56 -1.76 -4.06
N ARG A 127 -9.40 -2.52 -3.36
CA ARG A 127 -9.05 -3.38 -2.24
C ARG A 127 -9.40 -4.84 -2.53
N PRO A 128 -8.52 -5.62 -3.18
CA PRO A 128 -8.63 -7.08 -3.22
C PRO A 128 -8.28 -7.68 -1.86
N TYR A 129 -8.99 -8.73 -1.45
CA TYR A 129 -8.67 -9.46 -0.23
C TYR A 129 -9.22 -10.89 -0.28
N ILE A 130 -8.53 -11.81 0.43
CA ILE A 130 -8.96 -13.19 0.62
C ILE A 130 -9.06 -13.47 2.10
N PHE A 131 -10.06 -14.21 2.51
CA PHE A 131 -10.23 -14.62 3.90
C PHE A 131 -10.85 -16.03 4.04
N GLY A 132 -10.47 -16.71 5.13
CA GLY A 132 -11.07 -18.00 5.51
C GLY A 132 -12.49 -17.82 6.01
N SER A 133 -13.47 -18.39 5.29
CA SER A 133 -14.90 -18.22 5.54
C SER A 133 -15.56 -19.39 6.24
N SER A 134 -14.97 -20.60 6.17
CA SER A 134 -15.50 -21.77 6.87
C SER A 134 -15.19 -21.76 8.37
N SER A 135 -16.00 -22.52 9.13
CA SER A 135 -15.88 -22.63 10.58
C SER A 135 -14.63 -23.41 11.00
N VAL A 136 -13.84 -22.85 11.92
CA VAL A 136 -12.66 -23.48 12.54
C VAL A 136 -12.62 -23.16 14.02
N ILE A 137 -12.40 -24.16 14.87
CA ILE A 137 -12.13 -23.96 16.30
C ILE A 137 -10.69 -24.37 16.64
N GLY A 138 -10.23 -25.53 16.15
CA GLY A 138 -8.81 -25.89 16.26
C GLY A 138 -7.94 -25.03 15.33
N VAL A 139 -6.69 -24.77 15.72
CA VAL A 139 -5.75 -24.00 14.88
C VAL A 139 -5.37 -24.81 13.65
N LYS A 140 -6.07 -24.57 12.55
CA LYS A 140 -5.84 -25.16 11.22
C LYS A 140 -6.32 -24.17 10.13
N PRO A 141 -5.87 -24.32 8.89
CA PRO A 141 -6.43 -23.56 7.77
C PRO A 141 -7.93 -23.78 7.62
N ALA A 142 -8.65 -22.77 7.15
CA ALA A 142 -10.04 -22.91 6.72
C ALA A 142 -10.14 -23.87 5.51
N GLU A 143 -11.32 -24.41 5.26
CA GLU A 143 -11.59 -25.29 4.12
C GLU A 143 -12.27 -24.54 2.95
N GLU A 144 -12.95 -23.43 3.28
CA GLU A 144 -13.57 -22.53 2.31
C GLU A 144 -13.04 -21.11 2.49
N TYR A 145 -12.94 -20.38 1.38
CA TYR A 145 -12.46 -19.00 1.34
C TYR A 145 -13.30 -18.15 0.40
N GLN A 146 -13.26 -16.83 0.62
CA GLN A 146 -13.75 -15.86 -0.35
C GLN A 146 -12.63 -14.94 -0.80
N PHE A 147 -12.56 -14.71 -2.11
CA PHE A 147 -11.84 -13.59 -2.73
C PHE A 147 -12.84 -12.49 -3.06
N ARG A 148 -12.56 -11.27 -2.63
CA ARG A 148 -13.42 -10.13 -2.89
C ARG A 148 -12.59 -8.93 -3.34
N ILE A 149 -13.20 -8.07 -4.14
CA ILE A 149 -12.65 -6.75 -4.46
C ILE A 149 -13.72 -5.71 -4.18
N LEU A 150 -13.45 -4.78 -3.28
CA LEU A 150 -14.22 -3.56 -3.13
C LEU A 150 -13.44 -2.39 -3.75
N THR A 151 -14.17 -1.35 -4.17
CA THR A 151 -13.61 -0.09 -4.64
C THR A 151 -14.17 1.08 -3.85
N THR A 152 -13.41 2.16 -3.74
CA THR A 152 -13.86 3.40 -3.13
C THR A 152 -13.10 4.58 -3.72
N PRO A 153 -13.76 5.66 -4.15
CA PRO A 153 -13.05 6.86 -4.53
C PRO A 153 -12.41 7.50 -3.29
N VAL A 154 -11.14 7.88 -3.43
CA VAL A 154 -10.36 8.52 -2.37
C VAL A 154 -9.75 9.81 -2.87
N GLY A 155 -9.72 10.81 -1.99
CA GLY A 155 -9.09 12.10 -2.28
C GLY A 155 -7.56 12.04 -2.24
N PRO A 156 -6.91 13.18 -2.47
CA PRO A 156 -5.49 13.30 -2.26
C PRO A 156 -5.17 12.94 -0.80
N TYR A 157 -4.12 12.16 -0.60
CA TYR A 157 -3.71 11.71 0.74
C TYR A 157 -3.44 12.89 1.68
N PHE A 158 -2.88 13.97 1.13
CA PHE A 158 -2.64 15.20 1.87
C PHE A 158 -3.73 16.24 1.57
N LYS A 159 -4.71 16.38 2.46
CA LYS A 159 -5.64 17.51 2.42
C LYS A 159 -4.89 18.80 2.77
N GLY A 160 -4.92 19.77 1.88
CA GLY A 160 -4.26 21.08 2.11
C GLY A 160 -2.81 21.16 1.67
N GLY A 161 -2.29 20.18 0.93
CA GLY A 161 -0.92 20.14 0.42
C GLY A 161 -0.01 19.18 1.16
N VAL A 162 1.16 18.94 0.58
CA VAL A 162 2.18 18.03 1.15
C VAL A 162 2.76 18.65 2.42
N ARG A 163 2.68 17.94 3.53
CA ARG A 163 3.28 18.32 4.82
C ARG A 163 4.28 17.24 5.24
N PRO A 164 5.54 17.59 5.52
CA PRO A 164 6.50 16.63 6.06
C PRO A 164 6.04 16.07 7.41
N LEU A 165 6.23 14.75 7.57
CA LEU A 165 5.81 14.00 8.74
C LEU A 165 6.88 14.03 9.83
N THR A 166 6.43 13.92 11.08
CA THR A 166 7.28 13.64 12.24
C THR A 166 7.05 12.19 12.69
N LEU A 167 8.10 11.38 12.63
CA LEU A 167 8.05 9.98 13.05
C LEU A 167 8.63 9.79 14.45
N LYS A 168 8.08 8.82 15.19
CA LYS A 168 8.67 8.30 16.43
C LYS A 168 9.31 6.94 16.16
N ILE A 169 10.51 6.69 16.69
CA ILE A 169 11.04 5.32 16.76
C ILE A 169 10.14 4.51 17.70
N ALA A 170 9.58 3.42 17.21
CA ALA A 170 8.63 2.61 17.95
C ALA A 170 9.29 1.87 19.11
N ASP A 171 8.58 1.80 20.24
CA ASP A 171 8.96 0.97 21.39
C ASP A 171 8.55 -0.50 21.20
N TYR A 172 7.65 -0.75 20.26
CA TYR A 172 7.11 -2.08 19.92
C TYR A 172 7.73 -2.62 18.65
N ASP A 173 7.61 -3.93 18.45
CA ASP A 173 8.00 -4.59 17.21
C ASP A 173 6.81 -4.61 16.24
N ARG A 174 7.07 -4.41 14.95
CA ARG A 174 6.07 -4.53 13.88
C ARG A 174 5.79 -5.99 13.51
N ALA A 175 6.82 -6.79 13.48
CA ALA A 175 6.77 -8.22 13.17
C ALA A 175 7.96 -8.94 13.78
N ALA A 176 7.82 -10.25 14.02
CA ALA A 176 8.95 -11.08 14.41
C ALA A 176 9.99 -11.17 13.27
N PRO A 177 11.30 -11.37 13.56
CA PRO A 177 12.36 -11.37 12.55
C PRO A 177 12.18 -12.40 11.43
N ARG A 178 11.51 -13.51 11.70
CA ARG A 178 11.16 -14.57 10.74
C ARG A 178 9.67 -14.82 10.70
N GLY A 179 8.89 -13.77 10.99
CA GLY A 179 7.42 -13.82 11.07
C GLY A 179 6.75 -13.57 9.74
N THR A 180 5.81 -12.64 9.77
CA THR A 180 4.90 -12.32 8.66
C THR A 180 5.12 -10.92 8.11
N GLY A 181 6.18 -10.21 8.51
CA GLY A 181 6.41 -8.82 8.12
C GLY A 181 6.47 -8.59 6.61
N HIS A 182 6.96 -9.59 5.86
CA HIS A 182 7.10 -9.55 4.41
C HIS A 182 5.81 -9.81 3.62
N ILE A 183 4.70 -10.17 4.27
CA ILE A 183 3.42 -10.40 3.59
C ILE A 183 2.38 -9.33 3.92
N LYS A 184 1.41 -9.16 3.03
CA LYS A 184 0.34 -8.18 3.22
C LYS A 184 -0.89 -8.83 3.89
N ALA A 185 -0.76 -9.02 5.21
CA ALA A 185 -1.76 -9.70 6.04
C ALA A 185 -2.32 -8.77 7.12
N GLY A 186 -3.62 -8.84 7.37
CA GLY A 186 -4.32 -7.98 8.34
C GLY A 186 -3.71 -8.01 9.74
N LEU A 187 -3.18 -9.17 10.15
CA LEU A 187 -2.54 -9.35 11.46
C LEU A 187 -1.35 -8.39 11.71
N ASN A 188 -0.56 -8.06 10.68
CA ASN A 188 0.56 -7.12 10.81
C ASN A 188 0.07 -5.70 11.09
N TYR A 189 -1.07 -5.32 10.52
CA TYR A 189 -1.68 -4.00 10.71
C TYR A 189 -2.38 -3.92 12.06
N ALA A 190 -3.09 -4.95 12.47
CA ALA A 190 -3.70 -5.02 13.79
C ALA A 190 -2.67 -4.91 14.92
N MET A 191 -1.50 -5.53 14.75
CA MET A 191 -0.38 -5.43 15.69
C MET A 191 0.15 -4.00 15.85
N SER A 192 0.09 -3.18 14.81
CA SER A 192 0.55 -1.79 14.82
C SER A 192 -0.45 -0.79 15.41
N LEU A 193 -1.71 -1.18 15.66
CA LEU A 193 -2.76 -0.24 16.08
C LEU A 193 -2.46 0.44 17.42
N HIS A 194 -1.94 -0.30 18.40
CA HIS A 194 -1.63 0.28 19.70
C HIS A 194 -0.53 1.34 19.58
N ALA A 195 0.56 1.00 18.88
CA ALA A 195 1.68 1.90 18.69
C ALA A 195 1.30 3.20 17.96
N ILE A 196 0.46 3.12 16.91
CA ILE A 196 0.05 4.34 16.17
C ILE A 196 -0.88 5.21 16.99
N VAL A 197 -1.78 4.63 17.80
CA VAL A 197 -2.65 5.41 18.71
C VAL A 197 -1.82 6.16 19.75
N GLU A 198 -0.82 5.51 20.35
CA GLU A 198 0.11 6.17 21.27
C GLU A 198 0.92 7.29 20.59
N ALA A 199 1.46 7.03 19.39
CA ALA A 199 2.21 8.03 18.64
C ALA A 199 1.35 9.27 18.36
N HIS A 200 0.14 9.09 17.87
CA HIS A 200 -0.81 10.19 17.62
C HIS A 200 -1.15 10.96 18.91
N ALA A 201 -1.35 10.27 20.04
CA ALA A 201 -1.61 10.91 21.32
C ALA A 201 -0.41 11.76 21.80
N GLN A 202 0.80 11.44 21.36
CA GLN A 202 2.03 12.19 21.65
C GLN A 202 2.36 13.25 20.57
N GLY A 203 1.51 13.41 19.54
CA GLY A 203 1.66 14.40 18.48
C GLY A 203 2.57 13.97 17.32
N PHE A 204 2.92 12.68 17.22
CA PHE A 204 3.63 12.12 16.07
C PHE A 204 2.66 11.68 14.97
N ASP A 205 3.12 11.68 13.71
CA ASP A 205 2.29 11.29 12.58
C ASP A 205 2.31 9.78 12.34
N GLU A 206 3.44 9.09 12.63
CA GLU A 206 3.61 7.66 12.40
C GLU A 206 4.79 7.10 13.24
N ASN A 207 4.85 5.78 13.38
CA ASN A 207 5.99 5.07 13.97
C ASN A 207 6.94 4.56 12.91
N LEU A 208 8.24 4.74 13.12
CA LEU A 208 9.29 4.02 12.42
C LEU A 208 9.75 2.84 13.27
N TYR A 209 9.61 1.64 12.75
CA TYR A 209 9.99 0.42 13.48
C TYR A 209 11.44 0.07 13.20
N PRO A 210 12.24 -0.13 14.25
CA PRO A 210 13.55 -0.77 14.12
C PRO A 210 13.39 -2.28 13.93
N ASP A 211 14.45 -2.93 13.44
CA ASP A 211 14.50 -4.39 13.34
C ASP A 211 14.27 -5.06 14.71
N SER A 212 13.38 -6.03 14.76
CA SER A 212 12.97 -6.67 16.00
C SER A 212 14.03 -7.63 16.59
N ALA A 213 15.08 -7.96 15.83
CA ALA A 213 16.16 -8.82 16.33
C ALA A 213 17.20 -8.05 17.16
N THR A 214 17.57 -6.85 16.74
CA THR A 214 18.65 -6.08 17.38
C THR A 214 18.24 -4.68 17.80
N ARG A 215 17.16 -4.13 17.23
CA ARG A 215 16.66 -2.76 17.40
C ARG A 215 17.71 -1.68 17.04
N THR A 216 18.63 -2.00 16.14
CA THR A 216 19.71 -1.11 15.74
C THR A 216 19.60 -0.61 14.31
N LYS A 217 18.69 -1.20 13.52
CA LYS A 217 18.51 -0.90 12.10
C LYS A 217 17.09 -0.48 11.82
N VAL A 218 16.90 0.33 10.80
CA VAL A 218 15.60 0.73 10.31
C VAL A 218 14.94 -0.44 9.57
N GLU A 219 13.64 -0.64 9.76
CA GLU A 219 12.80 -1.48 8.88
C GLU A 219 11.82 -0.63 8.10
N GLU A 220 10.57 -0.52 8.54
CA GLU A 220 9.53 0.27 7.86
C GLU A 220 8.56 0.88 8.88
N THR A 221 7.57 1.60 8.41
CA THR A 221 6.49 2.10 9.28
C THR A 221 5.34 1.10 9.36
N GLY A 222 4.28 1.42 10.11
CA GLY A 222 3.09 0.59 10.21
C GLY A 222 2.39 0.33 8.87
N GLY A 223 2.47 1.27 7.92
CA GLY A 223 1.74 1.21 6.66
C GLY A 223 2.53 1.49 5.39
N ALA A 224 3.82 1.84 5.47
CA ALA A 224 4.64 2.26 4.33
C ALA A 224 6.12 1.90 4.49
N ASN A 225 6.80 1.65 3.37
CA ASN A 225 8.27 1.57 3.35
C ASN A 225 8.88 2.96 3.50
N ILE A 226 10.15 3.02 3.90
CA ILE A 226 10.90 4.25 4.05
C ILE A 226 12.05 4.31 3.04
N ILE A 227 12.32 5.51 2.53
CA ILE A 227 13.40 5.81 1.58
C ILE A 227 14.23 6.98 2.09
N PHE A 228 15.49 7.03 1.69
CA PHE A 228 16.43 8.08 2.06
C PHE A 228 17.20 8.58 0.84
N ILE A 229 17.61 9.85 0.87
CA ILE A 229 18.46 10.48 -0.14
C ILE A 229 19.75 10.95 0.52
N LYS A 230 20.88 10.63 -0.11
CA LYS A 230 22.22 11.12 0.28
C LYS A 230 23.03 11.44 -0.97
N GLY A 231 23.22 12.72 -1.27
CA GLY A 231 23.81 13.16 -2.52
C GLY A 231 23.05 12.63 -3.74
N ASN A 232 23.73 11.89 -4.62
CA ASN A 232 23.11 11.24 -5.79
C ASN A 232 22.64 9.81 -5.51
N LYS A 233 22.49 9.41 -4.24
CA LYS A 233 22.07 8.06 -3.86
C LYS A 233 20.62 8.03 -3.42
N PHE A 234 19.87 7.07 -3.98
CA PHE A 234 18.55 6.65 -3.52
C PHE A 234 18.72 5.37 -2.70
N ILE A 235 18.42 5.45 -1.42
CA ILE A 235 18.69 4.37 -0.46
C ILE A 235 17.38 3.82 0.06
N THR A 236 17.22 2.49 -0.03
CA THR A 236 16.08 1.76 0.52
C THR A 236 16.53 0.72 1.52
N VAL A 237 15.62 0.34 2.40
CA VAL A 237 15.91 -0.65 3.44
C VAL A 237 15.83 -2.06 2.87
N GLY A 238 16.93 -2.81 2.98
CA GLY A 238 17.00 -4.25 2.70
C GLY A 238 16.76 -5.04 3.98
N SER A 239 15.58 -5.65 4.12
CA SER A 239 15.25 -6.53 5.26
C SER A 239 14.27 -7.61 4.78
N PRO A 240 14.43 -8.87 5.24
CA PRO A 240 13.48 -9.94 4.95
C PRO A 240 12.16 -9.79 5.72
N SER A 241 12.05 -8.81 6.61
CA SER A 241 10.92 -8.59 7.50
C SER A 241 9.98 -7.46 7.04
N ILE A 242 10.35 -6.71 5.99
CA ILE A 242 9.54 -5.63 5.45
C ILE A 242 8.69 -6.06 4.24
N LEU A 243 7.59 -5.34 4.02
CA LEU A 243 6.74 -5.59 2.87
C LEU A 243 7.49 -5.25 1.56
N PRO A 244 7.51 -6.15 0.53
CA PRO A 244 8.05 -5.84 -0.78
C PRO A 244 7.14 -4.86 -1.51
N SER A 245 7.33 -3.56 -1.28
CA SER A 245 6.48 -2.48 -1.79
C SER A 245 6.63 -2.34 -3.31
N ILE A 246 5.50 -2.28 -4.01
CA ILE A 246 5.45 -2.03 -5.45
C ILE A 246 5.90 -0.59 -5.74
N THR A 247 5.46 0.36 -4.91
CA THR A 247 5.86 1.77 -5.03
C THR A 247 7.35 1.93 -4.84
N ARG A 248 7.95 1.31 -3.80
CA ARG A 248 9.40 1.35 -3.57
C ARG A 248 10.18 0.86 -4.78
N ARG A 249 9.88 -0.36 -5.27
CA ARG A 249 10.54 -0.93 -6.46
C ARG A 249 10.34 -0.09 -7.73
N SER A 250 9.21 0.60 -7.83
CA SER A 250 9.00 1.54 -8.94
C SER A 250 9.81 2.82 -8.78
N LEU A 251 9.98 3.32 -7.56
CA LEU A 251 10.83 4.48 -7.26
C LEU A 251 12.33 4.16 -7.44
N GLU A 252 12.77 2.95 -7.10
CA GLU A 252 14.13 2.47 -7.39
C GLU A 252 14.42 2.55 -8.88
N TYR A 253 13.50 2.04 -9.72
CA TYR A 253 13.62 2.13 -11.17
C TYR A 253 13.60 3.58 -11.67
N VAL A 254 12.70 4.41 -11.15
CA VAL A 254 12.62 5.84 -11.50
C VAL A 254 13.91 6.56 -11.12
N ALA A 255 14.45 6.31 -9.94
CA ALA A 255 15.69 6.91 -9.47
C ALA A 255 16.85 6.60 -10.43
N GLU A 256 17.00 5.34 -10.80
CA GLU A 256 18.09 4.89 -11.67
C GLU A 256 17.90 5.36 -13.12
N HIS A 257 16.74 5.08 -13.74
CA HIS A 257 16.58 5.22 -15.19
C HIS A 257 16.06 6.59 -15.63
N TYR A 258 15.35 7.32 -14.78
CA TYR A 258 14.82 8.65 -15.12
C TYR A 258 15.64 9.79 -14.49
N LEU A 259 16.22 9.57 -13.32
CA LEU A 259 16.96 10.62 -12.61
C LEU A 259 18.48 10.38 -12.57
N GLY A 260 18.98 9.25 -13.07
CA GLY A 260 20.40 8.92 -13.12
C GLY A 260 21.06 8.81 -11.73
N MET A 261 20.29 8.36 -10.74
CA MET A 261 20.76 8.15 -9.37
C MET A 261 21.36 6.76 -9.19
N GLU A 262 22.26 6.64 -8.23
CA GLU A 262 22.73 5.34 -7.72
C GLU A 262 21.69 4.79 -6.73
N VAL A 263 21.24 3.54 -6.92
CA VAL A 263 20.25 2.88 -6.06
C VAL A 263 20.95 1.89 -5.14
N GLU A 264 20.72 2.00 -3.85
CA GLU A 264 21.22 1.08 -2.83
C GLU A 264 20.06 0.47 -2.03
N GLU A 265 19.85 -0.85 -2.13
CA GLU A 265 19.02 -1.61 -1.17
C GLU A 265 19.92 -2.26 -0.15
N ARG A 266 19.87 -1.83 1.09
CA ARG A 266 20.77 -2.28 2.15
C ARG A 266 20.19 -2.12 3.55
N GLU A 267 20.83 -2.73 4.53
CA GLU A 267 20.57 -2.41 5.94
C GLU A 267 20.92 -0.93 6.23
N VAL A 268 20.08 -0.25 6.98
CA VAL A 268 20.28 1.15 7.39
C VAL A 268 20.34 1.21 8.92
N PRO A 269 21.53 1.44 9.51
CA PRO A 269 21.65 1.63 10.95
C PRO A 269 20.90 2.88 11.43
N LEU A 270 20.26 2.84 12.60
CA LEU A 270 19.62 4.02 13.19
C LEU A 270 20.59 5.18 13.39
N THR A 271 21.88 4.89 13.63
CA THR A 271 22.94 5.91 13.80
C THR A 271 23.26 6.67 12.52
N GLU A 272 22.90 6.12 11.34
CA GLU A 272 23.13 6.76 10.03
C GLU A 272 22.03 7.78 9.68
N LEU A 273 20.89 7.77 10.36
CA LEU A 273 19.74 8.63 10.03
C LEU A 273 20.11 10.12 9.87
N LYS A 274 21.06 10.61 10.66
CA LYS A 274 21.55 12.01 10.63
C LYS A 274 22.42 12.36 9.41
N GLU A 275 22.79 11.37 8.61
CA GLU A 275 23.64 11.56 7.43
C GLU A 275 22.84 11.74 6.15
N PHE A 276 21.51 11.51 6.19
CA PHE A 276 20.63 11.65 5.05
C PHE A 276 20.14 13.09 4.88
N GLU A 277 19.99 13.52 3.62
CA GLU A 277 19.53 14.86 3.26
C GLU A 277 18.01 14.95 3.17
N GLU A 278 17.37 13.87 2.69
CA GLU A 278 15.93 13.77 2.55
C GLU A 278 15.45 12.37 3.01
N CYS A 279 14.21 12.33 3.46
CA CYS A 279 13.54 11.10 3.86
C CYS A 279 12.08 11.11 3.40
N GLY A 280 11.55 9.95 3.02
CA GLY A 280 10.16 9.81 2.63
C GLY A 280 9.60 8.43 2.95
N LEU A 281 8.30 8.38 3.21
CA LEU A 281 7.53 7.14 3.26
C LEU A 281 6.91 6.88 1.90
N CYS A 282 6.98 5.66 1.38
CA CYS A 282 6.42 5.33 0.07
C CYS A 282 5.41 4.19 0.13
N GLY A 283 4.31 4.37 -0.62
CA GLY A 283 3.23 3.39 -0.70
C GLY A 283 2.13 3.81 -1.67
N THR A 284 1.20 2.91 -1.94
CA THR A 284 0.11 3.13 -2.90
C THR A 284 -0.77 4.33 -2.52
N ALA A 285 -1.01 4.57 -1.22
CA ALA A 285 -1.93 5.62 -0.78
C ALA A 285 -1.44 7.03 -1.14
N ALA A 286 -0.20 7.37 -0.78
CA ALA A 286 0.37 8.70 -0.91
C ALA A 286 1.44 8.85 -2.00
N VAL A 287 1.88 7.75 -2.62
CA VAL A 287 3.07 7.65 -3.46
C VAL A 287 4.34 7.91 -2.66
N ILE A 288 4.61 9.15 -2.28
CA ILE A 288 5.64 9.53 -1.29
C ILE A 288 5.04 10.53 -0.31
N SER A 289 5.22 10.29 0.98
CA SER A 289 5.00 11.25 2.06
C SER A 289 6.36 11.71 2.56
N PRO A 290 6.72 13.00 2.47
CA PRO A 290 8.00 13.47 2.98
C PRO A 290 8.07 13.30 4.50
N VAL A 291 9.25 13.00 5.01
CA VAL A 291 9.56 12.96 6.44
C VAL A 291 10.54 14.07 6.74
N GLY A 292 10.17 14.99 7.64
CA GLY A 292 11.02 16.10 8.05
C GLY A 292 11.80 15.80 9.32
N ARG A 293 11.26 14.89 10.17
CA ARG A 293 11.84 14.63 11.47
C ARG A 293 11.62 13.19 11.94
N ILE A 294 12.62 12.61 12.59
CA ILE A 294 12.53 11.33 13.32
C ILE A 294 12.99 11.54 14.76
N VAL A 295 12.19 11.07 15.73
CA VAL A 295 12.45 11.23 17.17
C VAL A 295 12.69 9.86 17.80
N ASN A 296 13.79 9.73 18.55
CA ASN A 296 14.15 8.56 19.33
C ASN A 296 14.42 8.96 20.79
N GLY A 297 13.39 8.94 21.61
CA GLY A 297 13.48 9.46 22.96
C GLY A 297 13.79 10.96 22.98
N GLN A 298 14.98 11.35 23.44
CA GLN A 298 15.44 12.75 23.43
C GLN A 298 16.27 13.08 22.17
N ASP A 299 16.68 12.09 21.41
CA ASP A 299 17.43 12.30 20.18
C ASP A 299 16.47 12.66 19.04
N VAL A 300 16.75 13.77 18.37
CA VAL A 300 15.96 14.27 17.25
C VAL A 300 16.85 14.36 16.01
N VAL A 301 16.42 13.72 14.94
CA VAL A 301 17.01 13.86 13.60
C VAL A 301 16.07 14.71 12.77
N GLU A 302 16.49 15.91 12.39
CA GLU A 302 15.81 16.76 11.40
C GLU A 302 16.57 16.68 10.09
N PHE A 303 15.82 16.39 9.01
CA PHE A 303 16.44 16.31 7.68
C PHE A 303 16.64 17.73 7.11
N PRO A 304 17.73 17.99 6.36
CA PRO A 304 17.97 19.27 5.70
C PRO A 304 16.83 19.75 4.80
N SER A 305 16.04 18.84 4.21
CA SER A 305 14.81 19.15 3.47
C SER A 305 13.74 19.89 4.30
N GLY A 306 13.80 19.75 5.64
CA GLY A 306 12.99 20.52 6.58
C GLY A 306 11.55 20.04 6.76
N MET A 307 10.78 20.88 7.49
CA MET A 307 9.40 20.59 7.89
C MET A 307 8.35 21.38 7.09
N SER A 308 8.75 22.15 6.07
CA SER A 308 7.82 22.98 5.30
C SER A 308 7.37 22.34 4.00
N ASP A 309 8.26 21.56 3.36
CA ASP A 309 8.04 21.06 2.01
C ASP A 309 8.67 19.67 1.80
N MET A 310 8.34 19.06 0.67
CA MET A 310 9.03 17.85 0.19
C MET A 310 10.44 18.25 -0.30
N GLY A 311 11.46 17.46 0.04
CA GLY A 311 12.80 17.66 -0.45
C GLY A 311 12.87 17.63 -1.99
N PRO A 312 13.82 18.34 -2.61
CA PRO A 312 13.85 18.54 -4.06
C PRO A 312 14.01 17.23 -4.84
N VAL A 313 14.78 16.26 -4.34
CA VAL A 313 14.96 14.97 -5.01
C VAL A 313 13.71 14.10 -4.82
N THR A 314 13.20 14.04 -3.60
CA THR A 314 11.95 13.32 -3.28
C THR A 314 10.78 13.85 -4.12
N LYS A 315 10.73 15.18 -4.33
CA LYS A 315 9.71 15.80 -5.20
C LYS A 315 9.86 15.38 -6.67
N LYS A 316 11.06 15.30 -7.21
CA LYS A 316 11.29 14.81 -8.57
C LYS A 316 10.86 13.36 -8.73
N LEU A 317 11.16 12.51 -7.75
CA LEU A 317 10.71 11.10 -7.71
C LEU A 317 9.19 11.01 -7.70
N TYR A 318 8.54 11.80 -6.85
CA TYR A 318 7.09 11.88 -6.76
C TYR A 318 6.45 12.34 -8.08
N ASP A 319 6.92 13.45 -8.64
CA ASP A 319 6.40 14.04 -9.88
C ASP A 319 6.59 13.07 -11.07
N THR A 320 7.74 12.40 -11.15
CA THR A 320 8.02 11.42 -12.21
C THR A 320 7.10 10.20 -12.10
N LEU A 321 7.01 9.58 -10.92
CA LEU A 321 6.18 8.38 -10.75
C LEU A 321 4.68 8.69 -10.95
N THR A 322 4.18 9.81 -10.41
CA THR A 322 2.79 10.23 -10.65
C THR A 322 2.55 10.63 -12.11
N GLY A 323 3.55 11.21 -12.77
CA GLY A 323 3.52 11.49 -14.21
C GLY A 323 3.35 10.23 -15.04
N ILE A 324 4.08 9.15 -14.71
CA ILE A 324 3.95 7.83 -15.32
C ILE A 324 2.54 7.26 -15.07
N GLN A 325 2.07 7.26 -13.82
CA GLN A 325 0.76 6.71 -13.45
C GLN A 325 -0.41 7.40 -14.15
N MET A 326 -0.28 8.69 -14.46
CA MET A 326 -1.31 9.49 -15.11
C MET A 326 -1.10 9.70 -16.61
N GLY A 327 -0.14 9.01 -17.22
CA GLY A 327 0.12 9.06 -18.66
C GLY A 327 0.81 10.33 -19.17
N ARG A 328 1.35 11.18 -18.29
CA ARG A 328 2.11 12.40 -18.66
C ARG A 328 3.56 12.12 -18.99
N ILE A 329 4.10 11.06 -18.47
CA ILE A 329 5.47 10.59 -18.72
C ILE A 329 5.36 9.17 -19.27
N GLU A 330 6.16 8.84 -20.28
CA GLU A 330 6.21 7.51 -20.87
C GLU A 330 6.56 6.47 -19.80
N ALA A 331 5.74 5.43 -19.74
CA ALA A 331 5.92 4.35 -18.78
C ALA A 331 6.82 3.25 -19.34
N PRO A 332 7.61 2.56 -18.51
CA PRO A 332 8.20 1.30 -18.89
C PRO A 332 7.13 0.28 -19.33
N GLU A 333 7.51 -0.61 -20.24
CA GLU A 333 6.60 -1.66 -20.74
C GLU A 333 5.99 -2.49 -19.59
N GLY A 334 4.69 -2.73 -19.66
CA GLY A 334 3.93 -3.51 -18.68
C GLY A 334 3.58 -2.77 -17.38
N TRP A 335 3.97 -1.49 -17.20
CA TRP A 335 3.64 -0.76 -15.97
C TRP A 335 2.22 -0.22 -15.94
N ILE A 336 1.71 0.17 -17.08
CA ILE A 336 0.35 0.70 -17.22
C ILE A 336 -0.53 -0.37 -17.85
N TYR A 337 -1.60 -0.71 -17.16
CA TYR A 337 -2.63 -1.62 -17.64
C TYR A 337 -3.90 -0.83 -17.93
N GLU A 338 -4.29 -0.78 -19.20
CA GLU A 338 -5.49 -0.08 -19.64
C GLU A 338 -6.74 -0.90 -19.32
N ILE A 339 -7.71 -0.26 -18.70
CA ILE A 339 -8.96 -0.89 -18.28
C ILE A 339 -10.08 -0.58 -19.27
N GLY A 340 -10.14 0.66 -19.74
CA GLY A 340 -11.15 1.10 -20.69
C GLY A 340 -11.06 2.59 -21.03
#